data_f79ea62234685ef08143655aaa8399be
#
_entry.id   f79ea62234685ef08143655aaa8399be
#
_cell.length_a   1.000
_cell.length_b   1.000
_cell.length_c   1.000
_cell.angle_alpha   90.00
_cell.angle_beta   90.00
_cell.angle_gamma   90.00
#
_symmetry.space_group_name_H-M   'P 1'
#
loop_
_entity.id
_entity.type
_entity.pdbx_description
1 polymer ?
#
loop_
_entity_poly.entity_id
_entity_poly.type
_entity_poly.pdbx_seq_one_letter_code
_entity_poly.pdbx_strand_id
1 'polypeptide(L)'
;AMFDPQMLLELVDSGMYLTQCYGMTETCGDGLVNYAQAEPHIRALGRPDGHCEYKLDETGEICIRGGCVMLGYYKDPEATAEIIDAEGWLHTGDLAREDEDGYYYMVGRKKNLIILGSGENVSPEELEQKLSACLAVQECVVKEMGKKIGALVCCSEDRQPEVRAFITELNRTLPLYKRITAVEFSADPLPRNTMGKLLRR
;
A
#
# COMPACT_ATOMS: atom_id res chain seq x y z
N ALA A 1 8.17 -0.20 -2.80
CA ALA A 1 7.29 -1.36 -3.07
C ALA A 1 7.33 -2.24 -1.83
N MET A 2 6.17 -2.73 -1.37
CA MET A 2 6.14 -3.74 -0.31
C MET A 2 6.60 -5.08 -0.88
N PHE A 3 7.40 -5.80 -0.12
CA PHE A 3 7.74 -7.18 -0.44
C PHE A 3 6.52 -8.09 -0.23
N ASP A 4 6.48 -9.20 -0.96
CA ASP A 4 5.53 -10.25 -0.68
C ASP A 4 5.81 -10.84 0.71
N PRO A 5 4.83 -10.84 1.63
CA PRO A 5 5.05 -11.34 2.98
C PRO A 5 5.45 -12.83 3.03
N GLN A 6 4.96 -13.62 2.10
CA GLN A 6 5.32 -15.04 2.02
C GLN A 6 6.80 -15.21 1.65
N MET A 7 7.28 -14.41 0.68
CA MET A 7 8.69 -14.40 0.29
C MET A 7 9.60 -13.96 1.45
N LEU A 8 9.16 -12.98 2.26
CA LEU A 8 9.93 -12.56 3.43
C LEU A 8 10.07 -13.69 4.45
N LEU A 9 9.00 -14.43 4.73
CA LEU A 9 9.03 -15.58 5.63
C LEU A 9 9.95 -16.68 5.09
N GLU A 10 9.88 -17.01 3.81
CA GLU A 10 10.74 -18.03 3.18
C GLU A 10 12.22 -17.64 3.26
N LEU A 11 12.56 -16.36 3.10
CA LEU A 11 13.93 -15.88 3.26
C LEU A 11 14.41 -16.01 4.71
N VAL A 12 13.58 -15.65 5.69
CA VAL A 12 13.89 -15.83 7.11
C VAL A 12 14.06 -17.31 7.46
N ASP A 13 13.17 -18.15 6.98
CA ASP A 13 13.23 -19.62 7.20
C ASP A 13 14.49 -20.24 6.57
N SER A 14 15.04 -19.62 5.51
CA SER A 14 16.34 -20.01 4.93
C SER A 14 17.55 -19.56 5.77
N GLY A 15 17.33 -18.88 6.89
CA GLY A 15 18.37 -18.40 7.80
C GLY A 15 18.86 -16.98 7.50
N MET A 16 18.20 -16.22 6.63
CA MET A 16 18.54 -14.82 6.37
C MET A 16 17.97 -13.91 7.46
N TYR A 17 18.78 -12.99 7.96
CA TYR A 17 18.33 -11.89 8.80
C TYR A 17 17.94 -10.71 7.91
N LEU A 18 16.64 -10.34 7.93
CA LEU A 18 16.10 -9.29 7.08
C LEU A 18 15.87 -8.00 7.88
N THR A 19 16.19 -6.88 7.26
CA THR A 19 15.80 -5.56 7.73
C THR A 19 15.07 -4.86 6.60
N GLN A 20 13.85 -4.42 6.87
CA GLN A 20 13.06 -3.64 5.93
C GLN A 20 13.04 -2.18 6.36
N CYS A 21 13.10 -1.27 5.39
CA CYS A 21 13.00 0.16 5.64
C CYS A 21 11.90 0.75 4.76
N TYR A 22 11.07 1.58 5.36
CA TYR A 22 10.15 2.46 4.68
C TYR A 22 10.72 3.88 4.72
N GLY A 23 10.83 4.49 3.59
CA GLY A 23 11.28 5.87 3.44
C GLY A 23 11.04 6.35 2.02
N MET A 24 11.31 7.61 1.77
CA MET A 24 11.12 8.26 0.49
C MET A 24 12.28 9.22 0.18
N THR A 25 12.33 9.73 -1.03
CA THR A 25 13.38 10.69 -1.45
C THR A 25 13.34 11.94 -0.57
N GLU A 26 12.16 12.39 -0.23
CA GLU A 26 11.88 13.58 0.57
C GLU A 26 12.29 13.43 2.04
N THR A 27 12.57 12.20 2.50
CA THR A 27 13.16 11.90 3.81
C THR A 27 14.61 11.42 3.72
N CYS A 28 15.29 11.66 2.59
CA CYS A 28 16.66 11.19 2.34
C CYS A 28 16.83 9.67 2.47
N GLY A 29 15.75 8.90 2.29
CA GLY A 29 15.71 7.45 2.46
C GLY A 29 15.53 6.98 3.91
N ASP A 30 15.50 7.90 4.87
CA ASP A 30 15.22 7.61 6.27
C ASP A 30 13.70 7.45 6.51
N GLY A 31 13.33 6.68 7.54
CA GLY A 31 11.93 6.40 7.82
C GLY A 31 11.71 5.35 8.90
N LEU A 32 10.72 4.49 8.67
CA LEU A 32 10.42 3.40 9.60
C LEU A 32 11.33 2.21 9.32
N VAL A 33 11.80 1.55 10.38
CA VAL A 33 12.68 0.38 10.25
C VAL A 33 12.03 -0.84 10.90
N ASN A 34 12.04 -1.95 10.16
CA ASN A 34 11.50 -3.22 10.62
C ASN A 34 12.60 -4.28 10.77
N TYR A 35 12.84 -4.67 12.00
CA TYR A 35 13.76 -5.75 12.37
C TYR A 35 13.06 -7.06 12.70
N ALA A 36 11.73 -7.12 12.60
CA ALA A 36 10.97 -8.32 12.94
C ALA A 36 11.25 -9.44 11.94
N GLN A 37 11.47 -10.63 12.47
CA GLN A 37 11.77 -11.82 11.69
C GLN A 37 10.60 -12.82 11.69
N ALA A 38 9.45 -12.44 12.26
CA ALA A 38 8.29 -13.32 12.41
C ALA A 38 6.97 -12.54 12.33
N GLU A 39 5.89 -13.27 12.15
CA GLU A 39 4.54 -12.73 12.24
C GLU A 39 4.20 -12.24 13.67
N PRO A 40 3.36 -11.23 13.82
CA PRO A 40 2.70 -10.49 12.72
C PRO A 40 3.56 -9.34 12.15
N HIS A 41 4.64 -8.96 12.82
CA HIS A 41 5.35 -7.70 12.56
C HIS A 41 6.25 -7.74 11.32
N ILE A 42 6.62 -8.92 10.80
CA ILE A 42 7.39 -9.01 9.56
C ILE A 42 6.68 -8.32 8.36
N ARG A 43 5.36 -8.17 8.45
CA ARG A 43 4.54 -7.49 7.42
C ARG A 43 4.43 -5.99 7.60
N ALA A 44 4.95 -5.44 8.70
CA ALA A 44 4.89 -4.02 8.98
C ALA A 44 5.90 -3.23 8.15
N LEU A 45 5.62 -1.94 7.96
CA LEU A 45 6.62 -0.99 7.44
C LEU A 45 7.79 -0.84 8.42
N GLY A 46 7.52 -1.00 9.70
CA GLY A 46 8.47 -0.87 10.79
C GLY A 46 8.00 0.04 11.91
N ARG A 47 8.94 0.46 12.73
CA ARG A 47 8.77 1.40 13.84
C ARG A 47 9.65 2.62 13.61
N PRO A 48 9.32 3.79 14.21
CA PRO A 48 10.24 4.92 14.26
C PRO A 48 11.60 4.53 14.84
N ASP A 49 12.68 4.91 14.17
CA ASP A 49 14.04 4.61 14.62
C ASP A 49 14.59 5.60 15.66
N GLY A 50 13.83 6.66 15.97
CA GLY A 50 14.17 7.68 16.95
C GLY A 50 14.93 8.89 16.38
N HIS A 51 15.26 8.93 15.10
CA HIS A 51 15.94 10.07 14.48
C HIS A 51 14.97 11.19 14.08
N CYS A 52 13.72 10.83 13.76
CA CYS A 52 12.66 11.75 13.38
C CYS A 52 11.39 11.50 14.20
N GLU A 53 10.49 12.48 14.18
CA GLU A 53 9.17 12.38 14.77
C GLU A 53 8.18 11.84 13.73
N TYR A 54 7.26 10.97 14.17
CA TYR A 54 6.24 10.35 13.34
C TYR A 54 4.88 10.51 13.98
N LYS A 55 3.87 10.74 13.15
CA LYS A 55 2.47 10.68 13.57
C LYS A 55 1.59 10.19 12.42
N LEU A 56 0.42 9.68 12.75
CA LEU A 56 -0.68 9.56 11.80
C LEU A 56 -1.59 10.78 11.96
N ASP A 57 -1.95 11.43 10.85
CA ASP A 57 -2.96 12.47 10.87
C ASP A 57 -4.38 11.88 11.04
N GLU A 58 -5.41 12.73 11.07
CA GLU A 58 -6.82 12.32 11.20
C GLU A 58 -7.29 11.40 10.07
N THR A 59 -6.62 11.41 8.92
CA THR A 59 -6.92 10.56 7.77
C THR A 59 -6.13 9.25 7.78
N GLY A 60 -5.19 9.08 8.72
CA GLY A 60 -4.25 7.96 8.78
C GLY A 60 -3.03 8.14 7.90
N GLU A 61 -2.75 9.37 7.42
CA GLU A 61 -1.54 9.67 6.66
C GLU A 61 -0.31 9.69 7.57
N ILE A 62 0.78 9.05 7.13
CA ILE A 62 2.08 9.13 7.80
C ILE A 62 2.63 10.54 7.61
N CYS A 63 2.86 11.25 8.72
CA CYS A 63 3.53 12.54 8.74
C CYS A 63 4.86 12.40 9.46
N ILE A 64 5.93 12.99 8.88
CA ILE A 64 7.31 12.88 9.37
C ILE A 64 7.88 14.28 9.59
N ARG A 65 8.58 14.48 10.72
CA ARG A 65 9.25 15.74 11.02
C ARG A 65 10.62 15.48 11.62
N GLY A 66 11.63 16.23 11.19
CA GLY A 66 12.98 16.14 11.75
C GLY A 66 14.07 16.38 10.73
N GLY A 67 15.30 16.04 11.12
CA GLY A 67 16.49 16.29 10.31
C GLY A 67 16.58 15.46 9.03
N CYS A 68 15.78 14.41 8.90
CA CYS A 68 15.69 13.58 7.70
C CYS A 68 14.85 14.22 6.59
N VAL A 69 13.97 15.18 6.93
CA VAL A 69 13.09 15.84 5.94
C VAL A 69 13.91 16.80 5.07
N MET A 70 13.73 16.71 3.77
CA MET A 70 14.39 17.57 2.79
C MET A 70 14.09 19.06 3.06
N LEU A 71 14.96 19.93 2.56
CA LEU A 71 14.74 21.39 2.61
C LEU A 71 13.61 21.84 1.66
N GLY A 72 13.34 21.08 0.62
CA GLY A 72 12.31 21.35 -0.38
C GLY A 72 12.73 20.93 -1.78
N TYR A 73 11.81 21.03 -2.70
CA TYR A 73 12.06 20.82 -4.13
C TYR A 73 12.83 21.99 -4.73
N TYR A 74 13.84 21.68 -5.55
CA TYR A 74 14.70 22.68 -6.15
C TYR A 74 13.93 23.65 -7.06
N LYS A 75 13.96 24.94 -6.72
CA LYS A 75 13.26 26.02 -7.42
C LYS A 75 11.72 25.84 -7.54
N ASP A 76 11.15 25.03 -6.66
CA ASP A 76 9.69 24.79 -6.62
C ASP A 76 9.16 24.90 -5.17
N PRO A 77 9.01 26.14 -4.69
CA PRO A 77 8.49 26.38 -3.35
C PRO A 77 7.00 26.02 -3.22
N GLU A 78 6.23 26.07 -4.32
CA GLU A 78 4.82 25.74 -4.33
C GLU A 78 4.64 24.23 -4.07
N ALA A 79 5.30 23.37 -4.85
CA ALA A 79 5.28 21.94 -4.61
C ALA A 79 5.85 21.56 -3.23
N THR A 80 6.80 22.31 -2.71
CA THR A 80 7.32 22.10 -1.36
C THR A 80 6.25 22.37 -0.31
N ALA A 81 5.52 23.49 -0.42
CA ALA A 81 4.47 23.87 0.51
C ALA A 81 3.23 22.96 0.45
N GLU A 82 3.04 22.22 -0.64
CA GLU A 82 1.98 21.20 -0.77
C GLU A 82 2.22 19.99 0.13
N ILE A 83 3.49 19.67 0.43
CA ILE A 83 3.83 18.44 1.17
C ILE A 83 4.52 18.70 2.51
N ILE A 84 5.08 19.88 2.74
CA ILE A 84 5.66 20.28 4.04
C ILE A 84 4.84 21.43 4.58
N ASP A 85 4.16 21.20 5.72
CA ASP A 85 3.34 22.20 6.34
C ASP A 85 4.16 23.27 7.13
N ALA A 86 3.46 24.29 7.64
CA ALA A 86 4.08 25.39 8.37
C ALA A 86 4.75 24.96 9.71
N GLU A 87 4.39 23.78 10.22
CA GLU A 87 4.97 23.20 11.44
C GLU A 87 6.18 22.28 11.13
N GLY A 88 6.51 22.10 9.86
CA GLY A 88 7.61 21.28 9.36
C GLY A 88 7.28 19.79 9.25
N TRP A 89 5.99 19.41 9.24
CA TRP A 89 5.57 18.05 8.96
C TRP A 89 5.53 17.79 7.47
N LEU A 90 6.25 16.77 7.04
CA LEU A 90 6.15 16.20 5.70
C LEU A 90 4.96 15.25 5.64
N HIS A 91 4.02 15.54 4.74
CA HIS A 91 2.89 14.69 4.39
C HIS A 91 3.29 13.70 3.30
N THR A 92 3.42 12.43 3.66
CA THR A 92 3.99 11.42 2.73
C THR A 92 3.03 10.98 1.62
N GLY A 93 1.75 11.23 1.78
CA GLY A 93 0.69 10.69 0.93
C GLY A 93 0.45 9.19 1.14
N ASP A 94 1.15 8.54 2.05
CA ASP A 94 0.99 7.13 2.39
C ASP A 94 0.13 6.98 3.65
N LEU A 95 -0.90 6.12 3.57
CA LEU A 95 -1.82 5.84 4.66
C LEU A 95 -1.37 4.59 5.40
N ALA A 96 -1.36 4.65 6.71
CA ALA A 96 -1.01 3.55 7.57
C ALA A 96 -1.96 3.41 8.77
N ARG A 97 -1.85 2.29 9.45
CA ARG A 97 -2.34 2.10 10.82
C ARG A 97 -1.17 1.73 11.71
N GLU A 98 -1.22 2.12 12.94
CA GLU A 98 -0.28 1.74 14.00
C GLU A 98 -0.92 0.69 14.89
N ASP A 99 -0.17 -0.32 15.32
CA ASP A 99 -0.62 -1.29 16.30
C ASP A 99 -0.19 -0.92 17.73
N GLU A 100 -0.60 -1.74 18.71
CA GLU A 100 -0.31 -1.52 20.14
C GLU A 100 1.20 -1.60 20.45
N ASP A 101 1.98 -2.25 19.59
CA ASP A 101 3.43 -2.38 19.73
C ASP A 101 4.20 -1.27 18.99
N GLY A 102 3.49 -0.30 18.38
CA GLY A 102 4.05 0.83 17.66
C GLY A 102 4.57 0.50 16.26
N TYR A 103 4.12 -0.62 15.66
CA TYR A 103 4.42 -0.94 14.28
C TYR A 103 3.41 -0.30 13.33
N TYR A 104 3.92 0.29 12.27
CA TYR A 104 3.14 0.89 11.19
C TYR A 104 2.90 -0.11 10.08
N TYR A 105 1.65 -0.24 9.63
CA TYR A 105 1.25 -1.11 8.53
C TYR A 105 0.64 -0.28 7.42
N MET A 106 1.12 -0.46 6.19
CA MET A 106 0.57 0.22 5.02
C MET A 106 -0.91 -0.13 4.83
N VAL A 107 -1.72 0.89 4.66
CA VAL A 107 -3.15 0.78 4.29
C VAL A 107 -3.36 1.14 2.82
N GLY A 108 -2.59 2.10 2.31
CA GLY A 108 -2.69 2.52 0.91
C GLY A 108 -2.06 3.88 0.65
N ARG A 109 -2.47 4.52 -0.45
CA ARG A 109 -2.04 5.87 -0.79
C ARG A 109 -3.21 6.81 -0.90
N LYS A 110 -3.11 7.99 -0.29
CA LYS A 110 -4.15 9.02 -0.26
C LYS A 110 -4.66 9.37 -1.66
N LYS A 111 -3.76 9.53 -2.63
CA LYS A 111 -4.08 9.83 -4.04
C LYS A 111 -4.72 8.69 -4.83
N ASN A 112 -4.64 7.47 -4.32
CA ASN A 112 -5.19 6.29 -4.97
C ASN A 112 -6.55 5.89 -4.38
N LEU A 113 -6.98 6.51 -3.28
CA LEU A 113 -8.26 6.21 -2.67
C LEU A 113 -9.39 6.31 -3.70
N ILE A 114 -10.23 5.29 -3.72
CA ILE A 114 -11.49 5.32 -4.46
C ILE A 114 -12.51 5.98 -3.55
N ILE A 115 -12.97 7.18 -3.95
CA ILE A 115 -13.98 7.92 -3.21
C ILE A 115 -15.33 7.55 -3.77
N LEU A 116 -16.11 6.79 -3.00
CA LEU A 116 -17.43 6.37 -3.40
C LEU A 116 -18.44 7.52 -3.30
N GLY A 117 -19.49 7.47 -4.11
CA GLY A 117 -20.56 8.48 -4.10
C GLY A 117 -21.31 8.59 -2.76
N SER A 118 -21.18 7.62 -1.88
CA SER A 118 -21.67 7.59 -0.49
C SER A 118 -20.74 8.26 0.52
N GLY A 119 -19.52 8.64 0.08
CA GLY A 119 -18.53 9.34 0.90
C GLY A 119 -17.46 8.45 1.53
N GLU A 120 -17.56 7.13 1.41
CA GLU A 120 -16.54 6.23 1.94
C GLU A 120 -15.30 6.23 1.05
N ASN A 121 -14.14 6.13 1.71
CA ASN A 121 -12.84 5.97 1.07
C ASN A 121 -12.42 4.51 1.09
N VAL A 122 -12.03 3.98 -0.06
CA VAL A 122 -11.56 2.61 -0.21
C VAL A 122 -10.14 2.60 -0.77
N SER A 123 -9.22 1.98 -0.04
CA SER A 123 -7.86 1.75 -0.52
C SER A 123 -7.87 0.58 -1.53
N PRO A 124 -7.50 0.82 -2.79
CA PRO A 124 -7.33 -0.28 -3.74
C PRO A 124 -6.21 -1.23 -3.35
N GLU A 125 -5.14 -0.72 -2.74
CA GLU A 125 -3.99 -1.53 -2.31
C GLU A 125 -4.39 -2.58 -1.26
N GLU A 126 -5.28 -2.24 -0.32
CA GLU A 126 -5.80 -3.18 0.66
C GLU A 126 -6.51 -4.37 -0.02
N LEU A 127 -7.32 -4.08 -1.03
CA LEU A 127 -8.07 -5.10 -1.76
C LEU A 127 -7.17 -5.91 -2.68
N GLU A 128 -6.19 -5.28 -3.32
CA GLU A 128 -5.18 -5.95 -4.15
C GLU A 128 -4.34 -6.93 -3.34
N GLN A 129 -3.90 -6.53 -2.14
CA GLN A 129 -3.18 -7.40 -1.23
C GLN A 129 -4.01 -8.64 -0.85
N LYS A 130 -5.31 -8.45 -0.58
CA LYS A 130 -6.21 -9.57 -0.29
C LYS A 130 -6.42 -10.47 -1.50
N LEU A 131 -6.53 -9.90 -2.71
CA LEU A 131 -6.66 -10.67 -3.95
C LEU A 131 -5.41 -11.47 -4.29
N SER A 132 -4.22 -10.94 -4.00
CA SER A 132 -2.94 -11.61 -4.23
C SER A 132 -2.76 -12.89 -3.39
N ALA A 133 -3.57 -13.10 -2.36
CA ALA A 133 -3.60 -14.36 -1.62
C ALA A 133 -4.20 -15.53 -2.43
N CYS A 134 -4.90 -15.24 -3.53
CA CYS A 134 -5.37 -16.25 -4.47
C CYS A 134 -4.22 -16.67 -5.40
N LEU A 135 -3.78 -17.93 -5.34
CA LEU A 135 -2.69 -18.45 -6.18
C LEU A 135 -2.97 -18.41 -7.69
N ALA A 136 -4.23 -18.21 -8.09
CA ALA A 136 -4.62 -18.03 -9.49
C ALA A 136 -4.34 -16.61 -10.00
N VAL A 137 -4.18 -15.62 -9.12
CA VAL A 137 -3.94 -14.23 -9.46
C VAL A 137 -2.44 -14.02 -9.66
N GLN A 138 -2.04 -13.68 -10.89
CA GLN A 138 -0.66 -13.30 -11.20
C GLN A 138 -0.42 -11.82 -10.89
N GLU A 139 -1.33 -10.96 -11.35
CA GLU A 139 -1.34 -9.53 -11.10
C GLU A 139 -2.78 -9.05 -10.95
N CYS A 140 -2.99 -8.02 -10.15
CA CYS A 140 -4.29 -7.38 -10.09
C CYS A 140 -4.18 -5.89 -9.84
N VAL A 141 -5.18 -5.15 -10.33
CA VAL A 141 -5.39 -3.73 -10.07
C VAL A 141 -6.85 -3.53 -9.69
N VAL A 142 -7.08 -2.93 -8.54
CA VAL A 142 -8.42 -2.52 -8.11
C VAL A 142 -8.63 -1.06 -8.45
N LYS A 143 -9.76 -0.75 -9.07
CA LYS A 143 -10.13 0.61 -9.48
C LYS A 143 -11.64 0.80 -9.49
N GLU A 144 -12.06 2.04 -9.65
CA GLU A 144 -13.47 2.33 -9.89
C GLU A 144 -13.87 1.88 -11.31
N MET A 145 -14.93 1.09 -11.40
CA MET A 145 -15.54 0.63 -12.64
C MET A 145 -17.05 0.92 -12.58
N GLY A 146 -17.49 1.96 -13.30
CA GLY A 146 -18.92 2.31 -13.37
C GLY A 146 -19.55 2.61 -12.01
N LYS A 147 -18.89 3.44 -11.19
CA LYS A 147 -19.30 3.80 -9.81
C LYS A 147 -19.30 2.65 -8.81
N LYS A 148 -18.60 1.58 -9.12
CA LYS A 148 -18.43 0.39 -8.26
C LYS A 148 -16.96 0.05 -8.15
N ILE A 149 -16.60 -0.70 -7.10
CA ILE A 149 -15.26 -1.26 -6.99
C ILE A 149 -15.16 -2.44 -7.93
N GLY A 150 -14.17 -2.38 -8.82
CA GLY A 150 -13.84 -3.44 -9.75
C GLY A 150 -12.38 -3.87 -9.65
N ALA A 151 -12.09 -5.07 -10.11
CA ALA A 151 -10.74 -5.60 -10.21
C ALA A 151 -10.45 -6.00 -11.66
N LEU A 152 -9.30 -5.56 -12.17
CA LEU A 152 -8.68 -6.10 -13.38
C LEU A 152 -7.63 -7.13 -12.92
N VAL A 153 -7.80 -8.38 -13.33
CA VAL A 153 -6.98 -9.50 -12.85
C VAL A 153 -6.28 -10.17 -14.03
N CYS A 154 -4.96 -10.30 -13.94
CA CYS A 154 -4.18 -11.12 -14.83
C CYS A 154 -4.17 -12.56 -14.33
N CYS A 155 -4.72 -13.48 -15.11
CA CYS A 155 -4.67 -14.92 -14.86
C CYS A 155 -4.95 -15.68 -16.15
N SER A 156 -4.58 -16.97 -16.19
CA SER A 156 -4.94 -17.87 -17.30
C SER A 156 -6.46 -18.13 -17.35
N GLU A 157 -6.97 -18.39 -18.56
CA GLU A 157 -8.41 -18.56 -18.81
C GLU A 157 -9.05 -19.68 -17.97
N ASP A 158 -8.35 -20.80 -17.84
CA ASP A 158 -8.77 -21.98 -17.09
C ASP A 158 -8.90 -21.70 -15.57
N ARG A 159 -8.19 -20.69 -15.05
CA ARG A 159 -8.22 -20.33 -13.64
C ARG A 159 -9.18 -19.19 -13.28
N GLN A 160 -9.82 -18.54 -14.24
CA GLN A 160 -10.80 -17.49 -13.98
C GLN A 160 -11.95 -17.91 -13.04
N PRO A 161 -12.51 -19.14 -13.12
CA PRO A 161 -13.54 -19.60 -12.19
C PRO A 161 -13.06 -19.63 -10.73
N GLU A 162 -11.78 -20.01 -10.50
CA GLU A 162 -11.16 -20.01 -9.16
C GLU A 162 -11.08 -18.59 -8.59
N VAL A 163 -10.63 -17.61 -9.40
CA VAL A 163 -10.58 -16.20 -9.00
C VAL A 163 -11.96 -15.67 -8.66
N ARG A 164 -12.98 -15.99 -9.45
CA ARG A 164 -14.38 -15.57 -9.17
C ARG A 164 -14.91 -16.15 -7.86
N ALA A 165 -14.63 -17.43 -7.59
CA ALA A 165 -14.99 -18.08 -6.35
C ALA A 165 -14.28 -17.41 -5.15
N PHE A 166 -12.98 -17.15 -5.28
CA PHE A 166 -12.19 -16.46 -4.26
C PHE A 166 -12.75 -15.07 -3.96
N ILE A 167 -13.07 -14.26 -4.98
CA ILE A 167 -13.66 -12.93 -4.79
C ILE A 167 -15.02 -13.03 -4.09
N THR A 168 -15.81 -14.05 -4.40
CA THR A 168 -17.09 -14.28 -3.74
C THR A 168 -16.93 -14.52 -2.24
N GLU A 169 -15.98 -15.35 -1.84
CA GLU A 169 -15.66 -15.61 -0.43
C GLU A 169 -15.04 -14.36 0.23
N LEU A 170 -14.11 -13.69 -0.43
CA LEU A 170 -13.51 -12.45 0.07
C LEU A 170 -14.60 -11.40 0.34
N ASN A 171 -15.55 -11.23 -0.57
CA ASN A 171 -16.65 -10.28 -0.41
C ASN A 171 -17.55 -10.57 0.81
N ARG A 172 -17.63 -11.81 1.31
CA ARG A 172 -18.35 -12.14 2.55
C ARG A 172 -17.69 -11.56 3.78
N THR A 173 -16.38 -11.40 3.75
CA THR A 173 -15.58 -10.84 4.86
C THR A 173 -15.49 -9.31 4.81
N LEU A 174 -15.86 -8.70 3.68
CA LEU A 174 -15.72 -7.26 3.45
C LEU A 174 -17.04 -6.52 3.74
N PRO A 175 -16.96 -5.29 4.30
CA PRO A 175 -18.09 -4.37 4.35
C PRO A 175 -18.67 -4.15 2.96
N LEU A 176 -19.97 -3.84 2.88
CA LEU A 176 -20.67 -3.69 1.60
C LEU A 176 -19.99 -2.72 0.64
N TYR A 177 -19.52 -1.60 1.15
CA TYR A 177 -18.87 -0.55 0.35
C TYR A 177 -17.48 -0.94 -0.19
N LYS A 178 -16.82 -1.94 0.40
CA LYS A 178 -15.50 -2.45 -0.07
C LYS A 178 -15.61 -3.64 -1.03
N ARG A 179 -16.81 -4.15 -1.30
CA ARG A 179 -16.98 -5.36 -2.11
C ARG A 179 -16.60 -5.14 -3.56
N ILE A 180 -15.84 -6.07 -4.10
CA ILE A 180 -15.46 -6.10 -5.52
C ILE A 180 -16.66 -6.68 -6.29
N THR A 181 -17.31 -5.85 -7.09
CA THR A 181 -18.56 -6.21 -7.79
C THR A 181 -18.40 -6.31 -9.30
N ALA A 182 -17.29 -5.82 -9.84
CA ALA A 182 -16.93 -5.97 -11.24
C ALA A 182 -15.58 -6.65 -11.35
N VAL A 183 -15.42 -7.60 -12.28
CA VAL A 183 -14.15 -8.30 -12.50
C VAL A 183 -13.92 -8.44 -13.99
N GLU A 184 -12.82 -7.86 -14.45
CA GLU A 184 -12.30 -8.02 -15.81
C GLU A 184 -11.03 -8.88 -15.76
N PHE A 185 -10.82 -9.69 -16.79
CA PHE A 185 -9.65 -10.56 -16.89
C PHE A 185 -8.76 -10.16 -18.05
N SER A 186 -7.45 -10.32 -17.86
CA SER A 186 -6.43 -10.19 -18.90
C SER A 186 -5.60 -11.47 -18.94
N ALA A 187 -5.33 -11.96 -20.12
CA ALA A 187 -4.34 -13.03 -20.32
C ALA A 187 -2.91 -12.48 -20.36
N ASP A 188 -2.77 -11.19 -20.71
CA ASP A 188 -1.49 -10.50 -20.79
C ASP A 188 -1.15 -9.78 -19.47
N PRO A 189 0.15 -9.60 -19.15
CA PRO A 189 0.59 -8.79 -18.02
C PRO A 189 -0.02 -7.40 -18.03
N LEU A 190 -0.35 -6.88 -16.85
CA LEU A 190 -0.98 -5.58 -16.73
C LEU A 190 0.00 -4.43 -17.06
N PRO A 191 -0.48 -3.31 -17.62
CA PRO A 191 0.37 -2.22 -18.04
C PRO A 191 1.14 -1.60 -16.87
N ARG A 192 2.42 -1.30 -17.13
CA ARG A 192 3.35 -0.73 -16.14
C ARG A 192 3.94 0.57 -16.65
N ASN A 193 4.34 1.43 -15.72
CA ASN A 193 5.13 2.61 -16.05
C ASN A 193 6.61 2.24 -16.31
N THR A 194 7.42 3.22 -16.70
CA THR A 194 8.86 3.05 -16.97
C THR A 194 9.67 2.55 -15.77
N MET A 195 9.14 2.69 -14.55
CA MET A 195 9.73 2.19 -13.32
C MET A 195 9.20 0.82 -12.89
N GLY A 196 8.42 0.15 -13.74
CA GLY A 196 7.86 -1.18 -13.48
C GLY A 196 6.65 -1.21 -12.54
N LYS A 197 6.08 -0.07 -12.13
CA LYS A 197 4.88 -0.02 -11.29
C LYS A 197 3.62 -0.18 -12.13
N LEU A 198 2.64 -0.97 -11.66
CA LEU A 198 1.34 -1.15 -12.29
C LEU A 198 0.61 0.19 -12.47
N LEU A 199 0.03 0.39 -13.64
CA LEU A 199 -0.80 1.55 -13.96
C LEU A 199 -2.25 1.27 -13.57
N ARG A 200 -2.87 2.21 -12.84
CA ARG A 200 -4.27 2.12 -12.38
C ARG A 200 -5.28 2.80 -13.32
N ARG A 201 -4.89 3.04 -14.57
CA ARG A 201 -5.74 3.71 -15.57
C ARG A 201 -6.59 2.73 -16.34
#